data_c7b1e3731d683afe30463a6bb7b2f82f
#
_entry.id   c7b1e3731d683afe30463a6bb7b2f82f
#
_cell.length_a   1.000
_cell.length_b   1.000
_cell.length_c   1.000
_cell.angle_alpha   90.00
_cell.angle_beta   90.00
_cell.angle_gamma   90.00
#
_symmetry.space_group_name_H-M   'P 1'
#
loop_
_entity.id
_entity.type
_entity.pdbx_description
1 polymer ?
#
loop_
_entity_poly.entity_id
_entity_poly.type
_entity_poly.pdbx_seq_one_letter_code
_entity_poly.pdbx_strand_id
1 'polypeptide(L)'
;MKEPVIAIFDIGKTNKKLLLFSPDLVVVSETEQRFAEIKDDDGFECDDIDLIESWIKESVTRLVNSDKYDLKVVNFTTYGATVAYLDAEGRRLTPVYNYLKPMEERISENLYKKYGGRDEFCRRTASPALGMLNSGLQPLWLKFEKPEIFSKVRYILHFPQYLSYTLTGKLYSEHTSVGCHTALWDFDNMNYHPWIRAYGLEMPEPVPVETVNEVEIEGKKIMVGIGIHDSSASLAPYFSSGNGKFLLLSTGTWCINMNPFNTEILTAEQLDRDCLCYLSITRQPVKSSRFWLGHLHETAAKQISDHFGKPEDYFKKVRPDKQLLSAVKTKYSKRKIFFKPYSYLRDLNDSIDMYEFATYEEAYHQLMIELCDYTAESINLILPENDETSNIYITGGFSGNKLFIQLIREAFPYKKVWTSEMGNASALGAALVISGSNPALNLGLAECL
;
A
#
# COMPACT_ATOMS: atom_id res chain seq x y z
N MET A 1 14.73 -12.96 -33.50
CA MET A 1 13.33 -12.93 -33.09
C MET A 1 13.21 -11.84 -32.01
N LYS A 2 12.10 -11.09 -31.97
CA LYS A 2 11.85 -10.10 -30.91
C LYS A 2 11.56 -10.82 -29.62
N GLU A 3 11.97 -10.23 -28.49
CA GLU A 3 11.76 -10.76 -27.15
C GLU A 3 10.32 -10.43 -26.69
N PRO A 4 9.47 -11.43 -26.37
CA PRO A 4 8.12 -11.16 -25.89
C PRO A 4 8.19 -10.51 -24.50
N VAL A 5 7.40 -9.43 -24.29
CA VAL A 5 7.40 -8.69 -23.02
C VAL A 5 6.00 -8.32 -22.57
N ILE A 6 5.85 -8.24 -21.23
CA ILE A 6 4.75 -7.64 -20.52
C ILE A 6 5.24 -6.28 -20.00
N ALA A 7 4.54 -5.21 -20.31
CA ALA A 7 4.87 -3.86 -19.86
C ALA A 7 3.98 -3.47 -18.68
N ILE A 8 4.58 -3.08 -17.58
CA ILE A 8 3.89 -2.63 -16.37
C ILE A 8 4.25 -1.19 -16.08
N PHE A 9 3.23 -0.34 -16.04
CA PHE A 9 3.35 1.02 -15.54
C PHE A 9 3.03 1.01 -14.04
N ASP A 10 4.06 1.24 -13.22
CA ASP A 10 3.95 1.37 -11.77
C ASP A 10 3.97 2.85 -11.39
N ILE A 11 2.81 3.39 -11.13
CA ILE A 11 2.60 4.83 -10.90
C ILE A 11 2.51 5.07 -9.39
N GLY A 12 3.66 5.26 -8.76
CA GLY A 12 3.75 5.72 -7.38
C GLY A 12 3.53 7.23 -7.26
N LYS A 13 3.27 7.74 -6.04
CA LYS A 13 3.09 9.18 -5.83
C LYS A 13 4.34 9.98 -6.22
N THR A 14 5.52 9.49 -5.89
CA THR A 14 6.79 10.17 -6.18
C THR A 14 7.40 9.72 -7.50
N ASN A 15 7.53 8.41 -7.69
CA ASN A 15 8.21 7.82 -8.84
C ASN A 15 7.20 7.14 -9.75
N LYS A 16 7.38 7.29 -11.07
CA LYS A 16 6.61 6.60 -12.10
C LYS A 16 7.59 5.69 -12.84
N LYS A 17 7.31 4.39 -12.85
CA LYS A 17 8.19 3.38 -13.45
C LYS A 17 7.50 2.68 -14.61
N LEU A 18 8.29 2.34 -15.62
CA LEU A 18 7.92 1.38 -16.66
C LEU A 18 8.88 0.19 -16.54
N LEU A 19 8.31 -0.97 -16.20
CA LEU A 19 9.03 -2.22 -16.13
C LEU A 19 8.60 -3.13 -17.29
N LEU A 20 9.56 -3.76 -17.93
CA LEU A 20 9.31 -4.82 -18.88
C LEU A 20 9.66 -6.15 -18.24
N PHE A 21 8.72 -7.08 -18.26
CA PHE A 21 8.90 -8.44 -17.77
C PHE A 21 8.94 -9.42 -18.94
N SER A 22 9.80 -10.44 -18.84
CA SER A 22 9.72 -11.63 -19.70
C SER A 22 8.44 -12.42 -19.39
N PRO A 23 8.05 -13.41 -20.23
CA PRO A 23 6.95 -14.33 -19.90
C PRO A 23 7.13 -15.10 -18.58
N ASP A 24 8.39 -15.30 -18.16
CA ASP A 24 8.73 -15.93 -16.86
C ASP A 24 8.74 -14.93 -15.70
N LEU A 25 8.22 -13.72 -15.91
CA LEU A 25 8.12 -12.64 -14.92
C LEU A 25 9.47 -12.17 -14.35
N VAL A 26 10.53 -12.24 -15.16
CA VAL A 26 11.83 -11.64 -14.85
C VAL A 26 11.90 -10.24 -15.46
N VAL A 27 12.36 -9.25 -14.68
CA VAL A 27 12.55 -7.88 -15.16
C VAL A 27 13.67 -7.87 -16.22
N VAL A 28 13.35 -7.46 -17.44
CA VAL A 28 14.31 -7.32 -18.56
C VAL A 28 14.67 -5.86 -18.87
N SER A 29 13.86 -4.92 -18.37
CA SER A 29 14.14 -3.49 -18.45
C SER A 29 13.34 -2.73 -17.39
N GLU A 30 13.96 -1.70 -16.83
CA GLU A 30 13.30 -0.76 -15.91
C GLU A 30 13.70 0.66 -16.29
N THR A 31 12.72 1.55 -16.34
CA THR A 31 12.93 3.00 -16.49
C THR A 31 12.09 3.73 -15.49
N GLU A 32 12.66 4.77 -14.87
CA GLU A 32 11.99 5.61 -13.89
C GLU A 32 11.85 7.03 -14.43
N GLN A 33 10.71 7.65 -14.15
CA GLN A 33 10.42 9.05 -14.46
C GLN A 33 9.91 9.76 -13.20
N ARG A 34 10.23 11.04 -13.11
CA ARG A 34 9.67 11.97 -12.11
C ARG A 34 9.07 13.14 -12.84
N PHE A 35 7.81 13.39 -12.60
CA PHE A 35 7.11 14.53 -13.13
C PHE A 35 6.92 15.58 -12.04
N ALA A 36 7.08 16.85 -12.39
CA ALA A 36 6.75 17.93 -11.48
C ALA A 36 5.22 17.95 -11.25
N GLU A 37 4.81 18.22 -10.02
CA GLU A 37 3.40 18.46 -9.71
C GLU A 37 2.97 19.81 -10.32
N ILE A 38 1.71 19.88 -10.71
CA ILE A 38 1.04 21.09 -11.18
C ILE A 38 0.03 21.57 -10.14
N LYS A 39 -0.57 22.73 -10.37
CA LYS A 39 -1.68 23.23 -9.55
C LYS A 39 -3.02 22.78 -10.15
N ASP A 40 -3.90 22.28 -9.28
CA ASP A 40 -5.30 22.05 -9.65
C ASP A 40 -6.07 23.38 -9.76
N ASP A 41 -7.35 23.29 -10.09
CA ASP A 41 -8.26 24.43 -10.26
C ASP A 41 -8.53 25.22 -8.95
N ASP A 42 -8.10 24.73 -7.80
CA ASP A 42 -8.11 25.45 -6.51
C ASP A 42 -6.70 25.89 -6.06
N GLY A 43 -5.68 25.66 -6.88
CA GLY A 43 -4.29 25.99 -6.61
C GLY A 43 -3.56 25.00 -5.70
N PHE A 44 -4.13 23.81 -5.43
CA PHE A 44 -3.47 22.77 -4.67
C PHE A 44 -2.61 21.91 -5.59
N GLU A 45 -1.49 21.39 -5.08
CA GLU A 45 -0.57 20.56 -5.86
C GLU A 45 -1.20 19.20 -6.21
N CYS A 46 -1.08 18.79 -7.48
CA CYS A 46 -1.56 17.50 -7.97
C CYS A 46 -0.62 16.94 -9.06
N ASP A 47 -0.76 15.66 -9.36
CA ASP A 47 -0.02 15.06 -10.47
C ASP A 47 -0.46 15.65 -11.81
N ASP A 48 0.52 15.89 -12.70
CA ASP A 48 0.24 16.25 -14.11
C ASP A 48 -0.20 15.00 -14.87
N ILE A 49 -1.52 14.79 -14.85
CA ILE A 49 -2.12 13.61 -15.48
C ILE A 49 -1.98 13.61 -17.00
N ASP A 50 -1.98 14.79 -17.64
CA ASP A 50 -1.85 14.88 -19.10
C ASP A 50 -0.44 14.43 -19.52
N LEU A 51 0.57 14.78 -18.73
CA LEU A 51 1.94 14.35 -18.95
C LEU A 51 2.10 12.84 -18.70
N ILE A 52 1.46 12.30 -17.65
CA ILE A 52 1.47 10.85 -17.37
C ILE A 52 0.81 10.07 -18.52
N GLU A 53 -0.36 10.52 -19.01
CA GLU A 53 -1.04 9.91 -20.14
C GLU A 53 -0.19 9.94 -21.42
N SER A 54 0.43 11.07 -21.72
CA SER A 54 1.30 11.23 -22.89
C SER A 54 2.48 10.27 -22.80
N TRP A 55 3.16 10.21 -21.65
CA TRP A 55 4.26 9.29 -21.42
C TRP A 55 3.87 7.81 -21.57
N ILE A 56 2.69 7.42 -21.09
CA ILE A 56 2.16 6.06 -21.25
C ILE A 56 1.94 5.76 -22.72
N LYS A 57 1.20 6.60 -23.44
CA LYS A 57 0.89 6.43 -24.87
C LYS A 57 2.15 6.36 -25.75
N GLU A 58 3.08 7.28 -25.54
CA GLU A 58 4.36 7.31 -26.23
C GLU A 58 5.22 6.06 -25.96
N SER A 59 5.23 5.62 -24.68
CA SER A 59 5.99 4.42 -24.30
C SER A 59 5.39 3.17 -24.91
N VAL A 60 4.07 3.01 -24.91
CA VAL A 60 3.39 1.88 -25.58
C VAL A 60 3.65 1.91 -27.08
N THR A 61 3.48 3.05 -27.74
CA THR A 61 3.76 3.21 -29.18
C THR A 61 5.21 2.84 -29.52
N ARG A 62 6.17 3.30 -28.72
CA ARG A 62 7.59 2.96 -28.88
C ARG A 62 7.84 1.47 -28.72
N LEU A 63 7.21 0.80 -27.75
CA LEU A 63 7.35 -0.64 -27.53
C LEU A 63 6.71 -1.45 -28.66
N VAL A 64 5.54 -1.06 -29.13
CA VAL A 64 4.86 -1.66 -30.29
C VAL A 64 5.77 -1.61 -31.53
N ASN A 65 6.45 -0.49 -31.76
CA ASN A 65 7.35 -0.30 -32.92
C ASN A 65 8.79 -0.78 -32.65
N SER A 66 9.09 -1.34 -31.47
CA SER A 66 10.42 -1.80 -31.12
C SER A 66 10.90 -2.94 -32.03
N ASP A 67 12.20 -2.91 -32.41
CA ASP A 67 12.86 -4.01 -33.11
C ASP A 67 13.37 -5.08 -32.12
N LYS A 68 13.54 -4.73 -30.87
CA LYS A 68 14.02 -5.61 -29.81
C LYS A 68 12.89 -6.38 -29.14
N TYR A 69 11.78 -5.71 -28.83
CA TYR A 69 10.69 -6.26 -28.02
C TYR A 69 9.45 -6.57 -28.86
N ASP A 70 8.72 -7.61 -28.43
CA ASP A 70 7.40 -7.98 -28.93
C ASP A 70 6.40 -7.77 -27.77
N LEU A 71 5.81 -6.58 -27.71
CA LEU A 71 4.85 -6.21 -26.66
C LEU A 71 3.60 -7.06 -26.75
N LYS A 72 3.32 -7.85 -25.72
CA LYS A 72 2.13 -8.73 -25.64
C LYS A 72 1.03 -8.13 -24.79
N VAL A 73 1.39 -7.63 -23.62
CA VAL A 73 0.44 -7.17 -22.63
C VAL A 73 0.95 -5.87 -21.99
N VAL A 74 0.01 -4.96 -21.68
CA VAL A 74 0.23 -3.76 -20.85
C VAL A 74 -0.66 -3.85 -19.63
N ASN A 75 -0.17 -3.50 -18.44
CA ASN A 75 -1.00 -3.32 -17.25
C ASN A 75 -0.48 -2.17 -16.39
N PHE A 76 -1.27 -1.81 -15.39
CA PHE A 76 -1.04 -0.67 -14.52
C PHE A 76 -1.10 -1.09 -13.07
N THR A 77 -0.25 -0.52 -12.24
CA THR A 77 -0.42 -0.47 -10.80
C THR A 77 -0.23 0.96 -10.32
N THR A 78 -1.07 1.43 -9.42
CA THR A 78 -0.98 2.81 -8.96
C THR A 78 -1.20 2.91 -7.46
N TYR A 79 -0.73 4.02 -6.88
CA TYR A 79 -1.18 4.42 -5.55
C TYR A 79 -2.72 4.59 -5.54
N GLY A 80 -3.32 4.38 -4.36
CA GLY A 80 -4.76 4.47 -4.14
C GLY A 80 -5.26 5.90 -3.92
N ALA A 81 -6.44 6.01 -3.33
CA ALA A 81 -7.04 7.27 -2.88
C ALA A 81 -7.24 8.33 -3.97
N THR A 82 -7.41 7.92 -5.23
CA THR A 82 -7.46 8.84 -6.36
C THR A 82 -8.48 8.38 -7.39
N VAL A 83 -9.30 9.31 -7.88
CA VAL A 83 -10.31 9.07 -8.91
C VAL A 83 -10.25 10.12 -10.02
N ALA A 84 -10.65 9.72 -11.22
CA ALA A 84 -10.88 10.60 -12.36
C ALA A 84 -12.38 10.69 -12.67
N TYR A 85 -12.84 11.88 -13.07
CA TYR A 85 -14.22 12.18 -13.42
C TYR A 85 -14.36 12.37 -14.93
N LEU A 86 -15.28 11.62 -15.55
CA LEU A 86 -15.52 11.68 -16.98
C LEU A 86 -16.94 12.13 -17.28
N ASP A 87 -17.10 12.84 -18.41
CA ASP A 87 -18.41 13.19 -18.97
C ASP A 87 -19.04 12.03 -19.75
N ALA A 88 -20.18 12.27 -20.38
CA ALA A 88 -20.90 11.27 -21.17
C ALA A 88 -20.13 10.79 -22.42
N GLU A 89 -19.24 11.62 -22.93
CA GLU A 89 -18.35 11.32 -24.06
C GLU A 89 -17.04 10.66 -23.62
N GLY A 90 -16.84 10.45 -22.31
CA GLY A 90 -15.64 9.85 -21.75
C GLY A 90 -14.43 10.79 -21.63
N ARG A 91 -14.65 12.10 -21.75
CA ARG A 91 -13.60 13.10 -21.57
C ARG A 91 -13.43 13.45 -20.10
N ARG A 92 -12.19 13.56 -19.65
CA ARG A 92 -11.89 13.95 -18.26
C ARG A 92 -12.31 15.40 -18.00
N LEU A 93 -13.00 15.63 -16.89
CA LEU A 93 -13.60 16.92 -16.53
C LEU A 93 -12.70 17.78 -15.63
N THR A 94 -11.80 17.16 -14.86
CA THR A 94 -11.00 17.86 -13.84
C THR A 94 -9.56 17.36 -13.86
N PRO A 95 -8.62 18.08 -13.22
CA PRO A 95 -7.38 17.47 -12.75
C PRO A 95 -7.68 16.24 -11.89
N VAL A 96 -6.67 15.41 -11.66
CA VAL A 96 -6.73 14.31 -10.67
C VAL A 96 -6.39 14.90 -9.32
N TYR A 97 -7.38 15.12 -8.46
CA TYR A 97 -7.17 15.78 -7.18
C TYR A 97 -6.26 14.99 -6.24
N ASN A 98 -5.34 15.69 -5.60
CA ASN A 98 -4.44 15.10 -4.63
C ASN A 98 -5.22 14.68 -3.37
N TYR A 99 -5.00 13.47 -2.90
CA TYR A 99 -5.62 12.95 -1.69
C TYR A 99 -5.20 13.67 -0.39
N LEU A 100 -4.16 14.49 -0.44
CA LEU A 100 -3.74 15.37 0.67
C LEU A 100 -4.50 16.69 0.68
N LYS A 101 -5.31 16.99 -0.33
CA LYS A 101 -6.14 18.20 -0.37
C LYS A 101 -7.08 18.22 0.83
N PRO A 102 -7.16 19.32 1.56
CA PRO A 102 -8.07 19.42 2.69
C PRO A 102 -9.53 19.31 2.25
N MET A 103 -10.33 18.61 3.06
CA MET A 103 -11.78 18.51 2.90
C MET A 103 -12.45 18.92 4.21
N GLU A 104 -13.45 19.78 4.13
CA GLU A 104 -14.19 20.20 5.32
C GLU A 104 -15.02 19.04 5.89
N GLU A 105 -14.98 18.86 7.20
CA GLU A 105 -15.68 17.78 7.91
C GLU A 105 -17.19 17.80 7.67
N ARG A 106 -17.81 18.99 7.51
CA ARG A 106 -19.25 19.15 7.24
C ARG A 106 -19.73 18.34 6.03
N ILE A 107 -18.86 18.08 5.05
CA ILE A 107 -19.19 17.33 3.82
C ILE A 107 -19.52 15.87 4.14
N SER A 108 -18.78 15.24 5.04
CA SER A 108 -18.98 13.84 5.43
C SER A 108 -19.85 13.65 6.67
N GLU A 109 -20.08 14.70 7.48
CA GLU A 109 -20.86 14.60 8.73
C GLU A 109 -22.27 14.02 8.53
N ASN A 110 -23.01 14.53 7.54
CA ASN A 110 -24.36 14.05 7.25
C ASN A 110 -24.37 12.61 6.75
N LEU A 111 -23.34 12.22 5.99
CA LEU A 111 -23.13 10.84 5.57
C LEU A 111 -22.94 9.94 6.79
N TYR A 112 -22.01 10.28 7.68
CA TYR A 112 -21.76 9.50 8.88
C TYR A 112 -23.00 9.38 9.77
N LYS A 113 -23.68 10.49 10.06
CA LYS A 113 -24.92 10.49 10.87
C LYS A 113 -26.00 9.55 10.31
N LYS A 114 -26.14 9.49 8.98
CA LYS A 114 -27.16 8.67 8.31
C LYS A 114 -26.83 7.16 8.37
N TYR A 115 -25.57 6.79 8.47
CA TYR A 115 -25.13 5.40 8.37
C TYR A 115 -24.47 4.85 9.64
N GLY A 116 -25.03 5.18 10.79
CA GLY A 116 -24.67 4.59 12.09
C GLY A 116 -23.65 5.39 12.90
N GLY A 117 -23.31 6.60 12.46
CA GLY A 117 -22.26 7.42 13.06
C GLY A 117 -20.90 7.20 12.40
N ARG A 118 -19.94 8.10 12.76
CA ARG A 118 -18.59 8.10 12.20
C ARG A 118 -17.88 6.76 12.38
N ASP A 119 -17.87 6.26 13.61
CA ASP A 119 -17.08 5.08 13.98
C ASP A 119 -17.61 3.82 13.28
N GLU A 120 -18.94 3.61 13.29
CA GLU A 120 -19.55 2.46 12.63
C GLU A 120 -19.41 2.52 11.10
N PHE A 121 -19.59 3.70 10.49
CA PHE A 121 -19.37 3.87 9.05
C PHE A 121 -17.92 3.58 8.67
N CYS A 122 -16.95 4.15 9.42
CA CYS A 122 -15.53 3.93 9.19
C CYS A 122 -15.14 2.46 9.40
N ARG A 123 -15.70 1.80 10.42
CA ARG A 123 -15.49 0.36 10.67
C ARG A 123 -15.99 -0.49 9.51
N ARG A 124 -17.23 -0.29 9.08
CA ARG A 124 -17.85 -1.07 7.99
C ARG A 124 -17.14 -0.89 6.67
N THR A 125 -16.65 0.31 6.41
CA THR A 125 -15.93 0.61 5.17
C THR A 125 -14.41 0.43 5.30
N ALA A 126 -13.93 0.02 6.47
CA ALA A 126 -12.49 -0.05 6.81
C ALA A 126 -11.73 1.21 6.39
N SER A 127 -12.37 2.37 6.56
CA SER A 127 -11.89 3.65 6.05
C SER A 127 -11.90 4.68 7.17
N PRO A 128 -10.77 4.94 7.84
CA PRO A 128 -10.69 6.04 8.81
C PRO A 128 -11.12 7.35 8.17
N ALA A 129 -11.73 8.25 8.97
CA ALA A 129 -12.26 9.52 8.48
C ALA A 129 -11.11 10.50 8.12
N LEU A 130 -10.52 10.35 6.96
CA LEU A 130 -9.34 11.09 6.48
C LEU A 130 -9.64 11.98 5.26
N GLY A 131 -10.91 12.36 5.06
CA GLY A 131 -11.30 13.29 4.00
C GLY A 131 -10.96 12.78 2.60
N MET A 132 -10.21 13.56 1.83
CA MET A 132 -9.84 13.23 0.44
C MET A 132 -9.03 11.94 0.30
N LEU A 133 -8.37 11.46 1.35
CA LEU A 133 -7.68 10.16 1.33
C LEU A 133 -8.67 8.99 1.13
N ASN A 134 -9.92 9.16 1.52
CA ASN A 134 -11.01 8.23 1.20
C ASN A 134 -11.57 8.58 -0.18
N SER A 135 -11.07 7.94 -1.23
CA SER A 135 -11.37 8.30 -2.63
C SER A 135 -12.87 8.39 -2.97
N GLY A 136 -13.71 7.62 -2.28
CA GLY A 136 -15.17 7.71 -2.44
C GLY A 136 -15.77 8.99 -1.88
N LEU A 137 -15.10 9.69 -0.96
CA LEU A 137 -15.55 10.99 -0.48
C LEU A 137 -15.20 12.13 -1.44
N GLN A 138 -14.26 11.92 -2.36
CA GLN A 138 -13.91 12.93 -3.37
C GLN A 138 -15.08 13.30 -4.28
N PRO A 139 -15.89 12.37 -4.83
CA PRO A 139 -17.11 12.71 -5.56
C PRO A 139 -18.14 13.46 -4.70
N LEU A 140 -18.22 13.14 -3.41
CA LEU A 140 -19.10 13.85 -2.49
C LEU A 140 -18.61 15.29 -2.30
N TRP A 141 -17.30 15.49 -2.11
CA TRP A 141 -16.69 16.82 -2.08
C TRP A 141 -16.95 17.59 -3.38
N LEU A 142 -16.73 16.97 -4.55
CA LEU A 142 -16.99 17.62 -5.85
C LEU A 142 -18.46 18.04 -5.98
N LYS A 143 -19.39 17.23 -5.51
CA LYS A 143 -20.83 17.53 -5.54
C LYS A 143 -21.18 18.78 -4.72
N PHE A 144 -20.54 18.97 -3.56
CA PHE A 144 -20.83 20.11 -2.69
C PHE A 144 -20.05 21.38 -3.08
N GLU A 145 -18.79 21.24 -3.41
CA GLU A 145 -17.93 22.37 -3.66
C GLU A 145 -17.93 22.83 -5.12
N LYS A 146 -18.19 21.91 -6.06
CA LYS A 146 -18.17 22.18 -7.52
C LYS A 146 -19.39 21.56 -8.23
N PRO A 147 -20.61 21.95 -7.83
CA PRO A 147 -21.84 21.31 -8.34
C PRO A 147 -22.02 21.43 -9.86
N GLU A 148 -21.51 22.49 -10.48
CA GLU A 148 -21.57 22.67 -11.93
C GLU A 148 -20.69 21.65 -12.68
N ILE A 149 -19.54 21.28 -12.13
CA ILE A 149 -18.68 20.23 -12.67
C ILE A 149 -19.34 18.88 -12.40
N PHE A 150 -19.76 18.65 -11.14
CA PHE A 150 -20.39 17.39 -10.75
C PHE A 150 -21.62 17.05 -11.60
N SER A 151 -22.41 18.03 -12.00
CA SER A 151 -23.59 17.81 -12.85
C SER A 151 -23.27 17.20 -14.22
N LYS A 152 -22.02 17.32 -14.69
CA LYS A 152 -21.55 16.77 -15.95
C LYS A 152 -20.88 15.40 -15.78
N VAL A 153 -20.57 15.00 -14.55
CA VAL A 153 -19.93 13.71 -14.26
C VAL A 153 -20.90 12.58 -14.64
N ARG A 154 -20.44 11.70 -15.50
CA ARG A 154 -21.16 10.48 -15.86
C ARG A 154 -20.47 9.23 -15.32
N TYR A 155 -19.13 9.21 -15.34
CA TYR A 155 -18.34 8.07 -14.89
C TYR A 155 -17.26 8.51 -13.90
N ILE A 156 -17.01 7.64 -12.91
CA ILE A 156 -15.99 7.81 -11.89
C ILE A 156 -15.11 6.58 -11.94
N LEU A 157 -13.81 6.76 -12.21
CA LEU A 157 -12.86 5.66 -12.31
C LEU A 157 -11.74 5.85 -11.28
N HIS A 158 -11.37 4.78 -10.58
CA HIS A 158 -10.13 4.80 -9.81
C HIS A 158 -8.92 4.91 -10.74
N PHE A 159 -7.82 5.39 -10.21
CA PHE A 159 -6.67 5.79 -11.01
C PHE A 159 -6.12 4.67 -11.92
N PRO A 160 -5.91 3.41 -11.44
CA PRO A 160 -5.45 2.34 -12.33
C PRO A 160 -6.42 2.07 -13.48
N GLN A 161 -7.73 2.07 -13.19
CA GLN A 161 -8.77 1.83 -14.19
C GLN A 161 -8.89 2.99 -15.17
N TYR A 162 -8.65 4.22 -14.70
CA TYR A 162 -8.58 5.38 -15.58
C TYR A 162 -7.41 5.28 -16.56
N LEU A 163 -6.21 4.88 -16.11
CA LEU A 163 -5.06 4.70 -16.99
C LEU A 163 -5.32 3.59 -18.03
N SER A 164 -5.94 2.48 -17.63
CA SER A 164 -6.40 1.46 -18.57
C SER A 164 -7.40 2.02 -19.59
N TYR A 165 -8.37 2.82 -19.11
CA TYR A 165 -9.37 3.47 -19.96
C TYR A 165 -8.73 4.33 -21.07
N THR A 166 -7.63 5.03 -20.78
CA THR A 166 -6.95 5.89 -21.79
C THR A 166 -6.43 5.15 -23.02
N LEU A 167 -6.22 3.82 -22.90
CA LEU A 167 -5.80 2.95 -23.99
C LEU A 167 -6.95 2.11 -24.56
N THR A 168 -7.92 1.72 -23.73
CA THR A 168 -8.96 0.74 -24.10
C THR A 168 -10.30 1.38 -24.44
N GLY A 169 -10.59 2.58 -23.94
CA GLY A 169 -11.93 3.18 -23.96
C GLY A 169 -12.98 2.41 -23.15
N LYS A 170 -12.59 1.43 -22.31
CA LYS A 170 -13.49 0.59 -21.53
C LYS A 170 -13.57 1.05 -20.08
N LEU A 171 -14.77 1.16 -19.56
CA LEU A 171 -15.07 1.62 -18.21
C LEU A 171 -15.17 0.42 -17.27
N TYR A 172 -14.28 0.36 -16.29
CA TYR A 172 -14.25 -0.71 -15.29
C TYR A 172 -14.11 -0.16 -13.88
N SER A 173 -14.59 -0.93 -12.92
CA SER A 173 -14.15 -0.88 -11.53
C SER A 173 -13.45 -2.19 -11.17
N GLU A 174 -12.69 -2.20 -10.09
CA GLU A 174 -11.91 -3.36 -9.70
C GLU A 174 -11.81 -3.44 -8.17
N HIS A 175 -11.88 -4.65 -7.62
CA HIS A 175 -12.02 -4.90 -6.19
C HIS A 175 -10.89 -4.32 -5.35
N THR A 176 -9.62 -4.43 -5.79
CA THR A 176 -8.49 -3.93 -5.00
C THR A 176 -8.49 -2.41 -4.90
N SER A 177 -8.94 -1.74 -5.96
CA SER A 177 -9.07 -0.28 -5.99
C SER A 177 -10.25 0.21 -5.16
N VAL A 178 -11.42 -0.45 -5.28
CA VAL A 178 -12.62 -0.09 -4.50
C VAL A 178 -12.46 -0.43 -3.03
N GLY A 179 -11.80 -1.53 -2.71
CA GLY A 179 -11.69 -2.08 -1.37
C GLY A 179 -10.53 -1.49 -0.54
N CYS A 180 -9.86 -0.43 -0.95
CA CYS A 180 -8.73 0.13 -0.22
C CYS A 180 -9.06 1.50 0.40
N HIS A 181 -9.52 1.53 1.65
CA HIS A 181 -9.90 2.69 2.47
C HIS A 181 -10.66 3.79 1.70
N THR A 182 -11.55 3.40 0.81
CA THR A 182 -12.25 4.31 -0.11
C THR A 182 -13.53 4.91 0.46
N ALA A 183 -14.06 4.38 1.57
CA ALA A 183 -15.42 4.62 2.05
C ALA A 183 -16.54 4.12 1.10
N LEU A 184 -16.19 3.38 0.05
CA LEU A 184 -17.15 2.85 -0.95
C LEU A 184 -17.57 1.41 -0.70
N TRP A 185 -16.70 0.59 -0.11
CA TRP A 185 -16.94 -0.83 0.09
C TRP A 185 -17.43 -1.13 1.51
N ASP A 186 -18.49 -1.92 1.60
CA ASP A 186 -19.03 -2.43 2.87
C ASP A 186 -18.47 -3.83 3.12
N PHE A 187 -17.50 -3.94 4.02
CA PHE A 187 -16.83 -5.19 4.32
C PHE A 187 -17.71 -6.19 5.07
N ASP A 188 -18.79 -5.73 5.74
CA ASP A 188 -19.74 -6.62 6.40
C ASP A 188 -20.61 -7.36 5.38
N ASN A 189 -20.94 -6.71 4.26
CA ASN A 189 -21.79 -7.25 3.20
C ASN A 189 -21.01 -7.62 1.93
N MET A 190 -19.72 -7.34 1.87
CA MET A 190 -18.85 -7.58 0.71
C MET A 190 -19.44 -7.02 -0.59
N ASN A 191 -19.87 -5.76 -0.55
CA ASN A 191 -20.51 -5.06 -1.65
C ASN A 191 -20.28 -3.53 -1.54
N TYR A 192 -20.65 -2.79 -2.58
CA TYR A 192 -20.72 -1.34 -2.47
C TYR A 192 -21.60 -0.91 -1.32
N HIS A 193 -21.16 0.07 -0.56
CA HIS A 193 -21.95 0.64 0.53
C HIS A 193 -23.19 1.38 -0.02
N PRO A 194 -24.39 1.20 0.56
CA PRO A 194 -25.65 1.78 0.04
C PRO A 194 -25.65 3.30 -0.13
N TRP A 195 -24.78 4.02 0.55
CA TRP A 195 -24.70 5.47 0.45
C TRP A 195 -24.39 5.97 -0.97
N ILE A 196 -23.66 5.19 -1.75
CA ILE A 196 -23.24 5.54 -3.12
C ILE A 196 -24.48 5.85 -3.96
N ARG A 197 -25.41 4.91 -4.00
CA ARG A 197 -26.69 5.07 -4.73
C ARG A 197 -27.56 6.16 -4.14
N ALA A 198 -27.60 6.28 -2.80
CA ALA A 198 -28.40 7.29 -2.11
C ALA A 198 -27.95 8.73 -2.40
N TYR A 199 -26.71 8.93 -2.79
CA TYR A 199 -26.17 10.24 -3.19
C TYR A 199 -26.08 10.43 -4.71
N GLY A 200 -26.60 9.47 -5.48
CA GLY A 200 -26.65 9.53 -6.94
C GLY A 200 -25.30 9.31 -7.61
N LEU A 201 -24.40 8.57 -6.95
CA LEU A 201 -23.16 8.13 -7.56
C LEU A 201 -23.37 6.79 -8.26
N GLU A 202 -22.90 6.68 -9.48
CA GLU A 202 -22.90 5.44 -10.24
C GLU A 202 -21.45 4.96 -10.43
N MET A 203 -21.16 3.78 -9.93
CA MET A 203 -19.88 3.12 -10.10
C MET A 203 -20.08 1.83 -10.90
N PRO A 204 -19.20 1.49 -11.86
CA PRO A 204 -19.25 0.18 -12.51
C PRO A 204 -19.13 -0.95 -11.48
N GLU A 205 -19.76 -2.09 -11.76
CA GLU A 205 -19.53 -3.30 -10.95
C GLU A 205 -18.07 -3.73 -11.06
N PRO A 206 -17.42 -4.11 -9.94
CA PRO A 206 -16.03 -4.51 -9.98
C PRO A 206 -15.85 -5.84 -10.73
N VAL A 207 -14.92 -5.84 -11.67
CA VAL A 207 -14.54 -7.04 -12.43
C VAL A 207 -13.27 -7.69 -11.86
N PRO A 208 -12.96 -8.95 -12.23
CA PRO A 208 -11.75 -9.64 -11.82
C PRO A 208 -10.47 -8.91 -12.27
N VAL A 209 -9.42 -8.93 -11.44
CA VAL A 209 -8.12 -8.27 -11.70
C VAL A 209 -7.42 -8.78 -12.95
N GLU A 210 -7.69 -10.03 -13.35
CA GLU A 210 -7.17 -10.69 -14.55
C GLU A 210 -7.86 -10.25 -15.86
N THR A 211 -8.85 -9.37 -15.78
CA THR A 211 -9.57 -8.88 -16.95
C THR A 211 -8.62 -8.10 -17.88
N VAL A 212 -8.62 -8.49 -19.16
CA VAL A 212 -7.82 -7.85 -20.20
C VAL A 212 -8.70 -7.53 -21.40
N ASN A 213 -8.30 -6.52 -22.19
CA ASN A 213 -8.97 -6.11 -23.42
C ASN A 213 -7.97 -6.11 -24.56
N GLU A 214 -8.36 -6.66 -25.72
CA GLU A 214 -7.58 -6.52 -26.95
C GLU A 214 -7.79 -5.11 -27.50
N VAL A 215 -6.69 -4.43 -27.79
CA VAL A 215 -6.66 -3.13 -28.48
C VAL A 215 -5.70 -3.17 -29.65
N GLU A 216 -5.98 -2.37 -30.66
CA GLU A 216 -5.10 -2.20 -31.81
C GLU A 216 -4.34 -0.86 -31.69
N ILE A 217 -3.01 -0.93 -31.63
CA ILE A 217 -2.12 0.24 -31.59
C ILE A 217 -1.09 0.08 -32.72
N GLU A 218 -1.00 1.08 -33.58
CA GLU A 218 -0.07 1.06 -34.76
C GLU A 218 -0.22 -0.24 -35.59
N GLY A 219 -1.44 -0.70 -35.78
CA GLY A 219 -1.74 -1.91 -36.57
C GLY A 219 -1.36 -3.23 -35.87
N LYS A 220 -0.97 -3.21 -34.61
CA LYS A 220 -0.69 -4.42 -33.82
C LYS A 220 -1.69 -4.60 -32.67
N LYS A 221 -2.13 -5.84 -32.52
CA LYS A 221 -3.02 -6.23 -31.41
C LYS A 221 -2.19 -6.50 -30.17
N ILE A 222 -2.54 -5.84 -29.07
CA ILE A 222 -1.97 -6.04 -27.74
C ILE A 222 -3.09 -6.22 -26.73
N MET A 223 -2.80 -6.89 -25.64
CA MET A 223 -3.71 -7.01 -24.50
C MET A 223 -3.45 -5.89 -23.51
N VAL A 224 -4.49 -5.29 -22.97
CA VAL A 224 -4.39 -4.26 -21.92
C VAL A 224 -5.21 -4.68 -20.71
N GLY A 225 -4.54 -4.83 -19.56
CA GLY A 225 -5.18 -5.09 -18.26
C GLY A 225 -5.90 -3.88 -17.73
N ILE A 226 -6.78 -4.11 -16.78
CA ILE A 226 -7.64 -3.05 -16.21
C ILE A 226 -6.97 -2.23 -15.11
N GLY A 227 -5.77 -2.60 -14.72
CA GLY A 227 -5.04 -1.97 -13.61
C GLY A 227 -5.43 -2.49 -12.24
N ILE A 228 -4.56 -2.30 -11.26
CA ILE A 228 -4.66 -2.82 -9.90
C ILE A 228 -4.08 -1.82 -8.88
N HIS A 229 -4.59 -1.81 -7.65
CA HIS A 229 -4.03 -1.03 -6.55
C HIS A 229 -2.67 -1.60 -6.09
N ASP A 230 -1.67 -0.72 -5.84
CA ASP A 230 -0.27 -1.09 -5.57
C ASP A 230 -0.08 -1.99 -4.35
N SER A 231 -0.77 -1.70 -3.24
CA SER A 231 -0.64 -2.51 -2.02
C SER A 231 -1.16 -3.94 -2.22
N SER A 232 -2.26 -4.11 -2.93
CA SER A 232 -2.80 -5.44 -3.26
C SER A 232 -1.92 -6.14 -4.29
N ALA A 233 -1.37 -5.39 -5.25
CA ALA A 233 -0.41 -5.92 -6.22
C ALA A 233 0.86 -6.41 -5.51
N SER A 234 1.41 -5.63 -4.57
CA SER A 234 2.64 -6.01 -3.84
C SER A 234 2.49 -7.27 -2.99
N LEU A 235 1.27 -7.59 -2.57
CA LEU A 235 0.96 -8.82 -1.84
C LEU A 235 0.83 -10.05 -2.77
N ALA A 236 0.43 -9.83 -4.04
CA ALA A 236 0.11 -10.89 -4.98
C ALA A 236 1.21 -11.96 -5.15
N PRO A 237 2.51 -11.61 -5.31
CA PRO A 237 3.58 -12.60 -5.49
C PRO A 237 3.71 -13.58 -4.32
N TYR A 238 3.42 -13.16 -3.10
CA TYR A 238 3.58 -13.99 -1.91
C TYR A 238 2.56 -15.12 -1.80
N PHE A 239 1.39 -15.00 -2.44
CA PHE A 239 0.44 -16.12 -2.56
C PHE A 239 1.02 -17.31 -3.35
N SER A 240 1.99 -17.04 -4.22
CA SER A 240 2.66 -18.07 -5.03
C SER A 240 3.89 -18.69 -4.35
N SER A 241 4.20 -18.31 -3.08
CA SER A 241 5.40 -18.80 -2.36
C SER A 241 5.41 -20.29 -2.10
N GLY A 242 4.24 -20.94 -2.04
CA GLY A 242 4.11 -22.36 -1.74
C GLY A 242 4.40 -22.76 -0.28
N ASN A 243 4.76 -21.80 0.59
CA ASN A 243 5.17 -22.07 1.98
C ASN A 243 3.99 -22.09 2.99
N GLY A 244 2.74 -22.10 2.53
CA GLY A 244 1.55 -22.06 3.38
C GLY A 244 1.12 -20.64 3.76
N LYS A 245 0.27 -20.54 4.80
CA LYS A 245 -0.28 -19.23 5.25
C LYS A 245 0.79 -18.37 5.89
N PHE A 246 0.73 -17.06 5.63
CA PHE A 246 1.77 -16.11 6.02
C PHE A 246 1.20 -14.77 6.49
N LEU A 247 2.05 -14.03 7.19
CA LEU A 247 1.95 -12.59 7.42
C LEU A 247 3.00 -11.91 6.57
N LEU A 248 2.68 -10.76 5.99
CA LEU A 248 3.66 -9.92 5.31
C LEU A 248 3.87 -8.63 6.10
N LEU A 249 5.11 -8.36 6.46
CA LEU A 249 5.55 -7.12 7.09
C LEU A 249 6.31 -6.29 6.06
N SER A 250 5.69 -5.26 5.56
CA SER A 250 6.32 -4.27 4.70
C SER A 250 6.90 -3.17 5.58
N THR A 251 8.24 -3.15 5.71
CA THR A 251 8.96 -2.26 6.61
C THR A 251 9.66 -1.14 5.85
N GLY A 252 9.24 0.08 6.08
CA GLY A 252 9.79 1.30 5.51
C GLY A 252 9.62 2.44 6.51
N THR A 253 9.26 3.63 6.06
CA THR A 253 8.83 4.72 6.94
C THR A 253 7.66 4.27 7.82
N TRP A 254 6.70 3.58 7.21
CA TRP A 254 5.68 2.81 7.91
C TRP A 254 6.08 1.34 8.01
N CYS A 255 5.63 0.67 9.07
CA CYS A 255 5.47 -0.78 9.11
C CYS A 255 4.01 -1.09 8.81
N ILE A 256 3.76 -1.81 7.73
CA ILE A 256 2.43 -2.28 7.36
C ILE A 256 2.43 -3.79 7.49
N ASN A 257 1.72 -4.29 8.50
CA ASN A 257 1.52 -5.71 8.72
C ASN A 257 0.26 -6.15 8.00
N MET A 258 0.29 -7.25 7.28
CA MET A 258 -0.80 -7.73 6.45
C MET A 258 -1.10 -9.19 6.74
N ASN A 259 -2.37 -9.50 7.01
CA ASN A 259 -2.86 -10.87 7.16
C ASN A 259 -3.95 -11.15 6.11
N PRO A 260 -3.62 -11.77 4.98
CA PRO A 260 -4.59 -12.09 3.93
C PRO A 260 -5.45 -13.33 4.25
N PHE A 261 -5.31 -13.90 5.43
CA PHE A 261 -6.04 -15.09 5.87
C PHE A 261 -6.98 -14.80 7.07
N ASN A 262 -6.98 -13.56 7.55
CA ASN A 262 -7.95 -13.13 8.55
C ASN A 262 -9.16 -12.47 7.86
N THR A 263 -10.28 -13.19 7.81
CA THR A 263 -11.54 -12.74 7.20
C THR A 263 -12.55 -12.22 8.23
N GLU A 264 -12.16 -12.10 9.50
CA GLU A 264 -13.03 -11.55 10.54
C GLU A 264 -13.36 -10.08 10.26
N ILE A 265 -14.57 -9.67 10.64
CA ILE A 265 -15.01 -8.28 10.54
C ILE A 265 -14.10 -7.37 11.37
N LEU A 266 -13.77 -6.20 10.85
CA LEU A 266 -13.01 -5.18 11.58
C LEU A 266 -13.82 -4.69 12.78
N THR A 267 -13.20 -4.63 13.96
CA THR A 267 -13.82 -4.07 15.16
C THR A 267 -13.53 -2.57 15.31
N ALA A 268 -14.34 -1.85 16.10
CA ALA A 268 -14.09 -0.45 16.41
C ALA A 268 -12.73 -0.26 17.10
N GLU A 269 -12.37 -1.14 18.05
CA GLU A 269 -11.06 -1.11 18.72
C GLU A 269 -9.90 -1.29 17.74
N GLN A 270 -10.03 -2.21 16.77
CA GLN A 270 -9.01 -2.40 15.74
C GLN A 270 -8.87 -1.14 14.88
N LEU A 271 -9.98 -0.52 14.47
CA LEU A 271 -9.95 0.73 13.71
C LEU A 271 -9.25 1.85 14.49
N ASP A 272 -9.58 2.02 15.78
CA ASP A 272 -8.96 3.00 16.66
C ASP A 272 -7.46 2.75 16.87
N ARG A 273 -7.00 1.52 16.69
CA ARG A 273 -5.60 1.11 16.74
C ARG A 273 -4.94 1.02 15.37
N ASP A 274 -5.45 1.78 14.42
CA ASP A 274 -4.94 1.92 13.04
C ASP A 274 -4.89 0.58 12.27
N CYS A 275 -5.87 -0.31 12.54
CA CYS A 275 -6.12 -1.46 11.70
C CYS A 275 -7.08 -1.08 10.58
N LEU A 276 -6.80 -1.60 9.40
CA LEU A 276 -7.58 -1.43 8.20
C LEU A 276 -7.92 -2.80 7.60
N CYS A 277 -8.80 -2.77 6.62
CA CYS A 277 -9.05 -3.91 5.76
C CYS A 277 -9.05 -3.43 4.30
N TYR A 278 -8.46 -4.21 3.41
CA TYR A 278 -8.55 -3.98 1.97
C TYR A 278 -8.78 -5.30 1.24
N LEU A 279 -9.08 -5.25 -0.06
CA LEU A 279 -9.34 -6.46 -0.84
C LEU A 279 -8.08 -6.93 -1.57
N SER A 280 -7.80 -8.23 -1.47
CA SER A 280 -6.74 -8.90 -2.22
C SER A 280 -7.14 -9.13 -3.68
N ILE A 281 -6.18 -9.58 -4.48
CA ILE A 281 -6.41 -10.04 -5.85
C ILE A 281 -7.43 -11.18 -5.95
N THR A 282 -7.62 -11.95 -4.87
CA THR A 282 -8.62 -13.02 -4.77
C THR A 282 -9.96 -12.54 -4.21
N ARG A 283 -10.16 -11.22 -4.09
CA ARG A 283 -11.36 -10.57 -3.55
C ARG A 283 -11.66 -10.92 -2.08
N GLN A 284 -10.66 -11.43 -1.37
CA GLN A 284 -10.78 -11.71 0.06
C GLN A 284 -10.28 -10.51 0.86
N PRO A 285 -10.87 -10.26 2.04
CA PRO A 285 -10.35 -9.26 2.96
C PRO A 285 -8.89 -9.54 3.34
N VAL A 286 -8.09 -8.51 3.38
CA VAL A 286 -6.75 -8.50 3.96
C VAL A 286 -6.79 -7.58 5.16
N LYS A 287 -6.74 -8.13 6.35
CA LYS A 287 -6.65 -7.32 7.56
C LYS A 287 -5.22 -6.80 7.71
N SER A 288 -5.07 -5.52 7.94
CA SER A 288 -3.77 -4.88 8.09
C SER A 288 -3.72 -3.97 9.31
N SER A 289 -2.54 -3.83 9.89
CA SER A 289 -2.24 -2.84 10.92
C SER A 289 -0.97 -2.09 10.53
N ARG A 290 -0.84 -0.85 11.00
CA ARG A 290 0.29 -0.01 10.62
C ARG A 290 0.76 0.88 11.75
N PHE A 291 2.02 1.31 11.71
CA PHE A 291 2.59 2.36 12.54
C PHE A 291 3.90 2.90 11.95
N TRP A 292 4.38 4.02 12.44
CA TRP A 292 5.55 4.73 11.88
C TRP A 292 6.90 4.15 12.33
N LEU A 293 7.13 2.87 12.09
CA LEU A 293 8.34 2.16 12.52
C LEU A 293 9.64 2.87 12.10
N GLY A 294 9.80 3.18 10.81
CA GLY A 294 11.03 3.81 10.29
C GLY A 294 11.25 5.20 10.86
N HIS A 295 10.20 6.02 10.88
CA HIS A 295 10.28 7.36 11.45
C HIS A 295 10.66 7.37 12.94
N LEU A 296 10.03 6.50 13.73
CA LEU A 296 10.34 6.37 15.16
C LEU A 296 11.77 5.88 15.38
N HIS A 297 12.20 4.89 14.59
CA HIS A 297 13.55 4.37 14.63
C HIS A 297 14.59 5.45 14.27
N GLU A 298 14.41 6.16 13.15
CA GLU A 298 15.35 7.17 12.70
C GLU A 298 15.50 8.31 13.71
N THR A 299 14.35 8.79 14.25
CA THR A 299 14.35 9.87 15.23
C THR A 299 15.06 9.46 16.53
N ALA A 300 14.75 8.28 17.08
CA ALA A 300 15.36 7.80 18.30
C ALA A 300 16.84 7.41 18.10
N ALA A 301 17.17 6.75 16.98
CA ALA A 301 18.57 6.39 16.68
C ALA A 301 19.45 7.62 16.51
N LYS A 302 18.91 8.71 15.94
CA LYS A 302 19.62 9.99 15.87
C LYS A 302 19.91 10.56 17.26
N GLN A 303 18.92 10.56 18.17
CA GLN A 303 19.11 11.04 19.55
C GLN A 303 20.20 10.21 20.29
N ILE A 304 20.22 8.88 20.10
CA ILE A 304 21.27 8.01 20.64
C ILE A 304 22.63 8.39 20.03
N SER A 305 22.70 8.59 18.72
CA SER A 305 23.93 8.97 18.02
C SER A 305 24.49 10.30 18.51
N ASP A 306 23.62 11.30 18.66
CA ASP A 306 23.99 12.63 19.16
C ASP A 306 24.56 12.55 20.59
N HIS A 307 23.91 11.77 21.48
CA HIS A 307 24.36 11.60 22.87
C HIS A 307 25.73 10.91 22.97
N PHE A 308 25.96 9.83 22.22
CA PHE A 308 27.20 9.06 22.27
C PHE A 308 28.28 9.55 21.30
N GLY A 309 28.06 10.66 20.58
CA GLY A 309 29.01 11.19 19.61
C GLY A 309 29.32 10.22 18.45
N LYS A 310 28.33 9.49 17.98
CA LYS A 310 28.45 8.53 16.88
C LYS A 310 27.83 9.09 15.59
N PRO A 311 28.27 8.61 14.41
CA PRO A 311 27.59 8.90 13.14
C PRO A 311 26.11 8.49 13.17
N GLU A 312 25.24 9.23 12.48
CA GLU A 312 23.80 8.94 12.43
C GLU A 312 23.48 7.51 11.98
N ASP A 313 24.30 6.94 11.10
CA ASP A 313 24.14 5.59 10.57
C ASP A 313 24.88 4.50 11.36
N TYR A 314 25.39 4.81 12.56
CA TYR A 314 26.15 3.86 13.38
C TYR A 314 25.32 2.61 13.74
N PHE A 315 24.00 2.75 13.86
CA PHE A 315 23.11 1.62 14.10
C PHE A 315 23.26 0.47 13.09
N LYS A 316 23.68 0.74 11.86
CA LYS A 316 23.95 -0.29 10.84
C LYS A 316 25.10 -1.23 11.22
N LYS A 317 25.97 -0.81 12.13
CA LYS A 317 27.11 -1.59 12.63
C LYS A 317 26.76 -2.43 13.86
N VAL A 318 25.67 -2.09 14.56
CA VAL A 318 25.25 -2.83 15.75
C VAL A 318 24.81 -4.24 15.34
N ARG A 319 25.30 -5.22 16.06
CA ARG A 319 24.97 -6.64 15.86
C ARG A 319 24.21 -7.17 17.07
N PRO A 320 23.35 -8.16 16.89
CA PRO A 320 22.70 -8.83 18.02
C PRO A 320 23.75 -9.39 18.99
N ASP A 321 23.62 -9.02 20.25
CA ASP A 321 24.40 -9.57 21.35
C ASP A 321 23.45 -10.19 22.38
N LYS A 322 23.49 -11.51 22.51
CA LYS A 322 22.56 -12.25 23.39
C LYS A 322 22.74 -11.90 24.86
N GLN A 323 23.99 -11.63 25.30
CA GLN A 323 24.27 -11.29 26.71
C GLN A 323 23.77 -9.88 26.99
N LEU A 324 24.09 -8.93 26.11
CA LEU A 324 23.61 -7.55 26.22
C LEU A 324 22.08 -7.50 26.15
N LEU A 325 21.45 -8.22 25.22
CA LEU A 325 20.00 -8.28 25.09
C LEU A 325 19.33 -8.79 26.38
N SER A 326 19.88 -9.86 26.97
CA SER A 326 19.38 -10.39 28.25
C SER A 326 19.56 -9.39 29.39
N ALA A 327 20.71 -8.72 29.45
CA ALA A 327 20.98 -7.71 30.48
C ALA A 327 20.06 -6.52 30.37
N VAL A 328 19.82 -6.02 29.14
CA VAL A 328 18.90 -4.91 28.84
C VAL A 328 17.46 -5.29 29.23
N LYS A 329 16.98 -6.46 28.80
CA LYS A 329 15.64 -6.95 29.17
C LYS A 329 15.45 -7.06 30.68
N THR A 330 16.49 -7.46 31.41
CA THR A 330 16.48 -7.56 32.89
C THR A 330 16.50 -6.17 33.53
N LYS A 331 17.42 -5.29 33.08
CA LYS A 331 17.64 -3.95 33.65
C LYS A 331 16.39 -3.08 33.53
N TYR A 332 15.79 -3.08 32.34
CA TYR A 332 14.67 -2.18 32.05
C TYR A 332 13.29 -2.83 32.25
N SER A 333 13.21 -4.16 32.38
CA SER A 333 12.05 -4.92 32.87
C SER A 333 10.68 -4.42 32.35
N LYS A 334 10.50 -4.37 31.04
CA LYS A 334 9.28 -3.89 30.35
C LYS A 334 9.00 -2.38 30.46
N ARG A 335 9.92 -1.58 31.04
CA ARG A 335 9.79 -0.12 30.98
C ARG A 335 9.92 0.33 29.52
N LYS A 336 9.03 1.21 29.10
CA LYS A 336 9.13 1.94 27.85
C LYS A 336 9.93 3.22 28.11
N ILE A 337 11.15 3.32 27.59
CA ILE A 337 12.05 4.44 27.80
C ILE A 337 11.95 5.42 26.64
N PHE A 338 11.94 4.90 25.42
CA PHE A 338 11.89 5.72 24.21
C PHE A 338 10.47 6.18 23.87
N PHE A 339 9.45 5.43 24.22
CA PHE A 339 8.08 5.70 23.79
C PHE A 339 7.13 5.92 24.97
N LYS A 340 6.15 6.81 24.77
CA LYS A 340 5.08 7.06 25.76
C LYS A 340 4.24 5.79 25.94
N PRO A 341 4.06 5.32 27.16
CA PRO A 341 3.14 4.23 27.43
C PRO A 341 1.72 4.67 27.02
N TYR A 342 1.00 3.79 26.34
CA TYR A 342 -0.39 4.00 25.90
C TYR A 342 -0.63 5.09 24.85
N SER A 343 0.41 5.66 24.23
CA SER A 343 0.21 6.55 23.09
C SER A 343 -0.25 5.74 21.88
N TYR A 344 -1.40 6.09 21.35
CA TYR A 344 -1.97 5.50 20.14
C TYR A 344 -1.04 5.68 18.92
N LEU A 345 -0.47 6.86 18.77
CA LEU A 345 0.49 7.20 17.71
C LEU A 345 1.91 6.72 18.01
N ARG A 346 2.11 6.12 19.21
CA ARG A 346 3.44 5.64 19.66
C ARG A 346 4.50 6.72 19.58
N ASP A 347 4.16 7.88 20.13
CA ASP A 347 5.06 9.02 20.17
C ASP A 347 6.29 8.73 21.04
N LEU A 348 7.40 9.36 20.68
CA LEU A 348 8.57 9.40 21.54
C LEU A 348 8.26 10.11 22.85
N ASN A 349 8.91 9.68 23.93
CA ASN A 349 8.89 10.41 25.19
C ASN A 349 9.45 11.82 24.99
N ASP A 350 8.82 12.80 25.63
CA ASP A 350 9.25 14.22 25.54
C ASP A 350 10.65 14.44 26.11
N SER A 351 11.06 13.57 27.06
CA SER A 351 12.42 13.57 27.62
C SER A 351 12.89 12.14 27.82
N ILE A 352 13.89 11.73 27.05
CA ILE A 352 14.56 10.43 27.19
C ILE A 352 15.85 10.66 27.96
N ASP A 353 15.98 10.04 29.14
CA ASP A 353 17.22 10.11 29.91
C ASP A 353 18.26 9.16 29.30
N MET A 354 19.07 9.70 28.40
CA MET A 354 20.15 8.94 27.74
C MET A 354 21.28 8.53 28.70
N TYR A 355 21.39 9.15 29.89
CA TYR A 355 22.39 8.77 30.89
C TYR A 355 22.06 7.47 31.63
N GLU A 356 20.84 6.92 31.44
CA GLU A 356 20.51 5.57 31.90
C GLU A 356 21.34 4.48 31.17
N PHE A 357 21.86 4.79 29.98
CA PHE A 357 22.59 3.85 29.14
C PHE A 357 24.11 4.05 29.26
N ALA A 358 24.86 2.96 29.46
CA ALA A 358 26.29 3.02 29.52
C ALA A 358 26.97 3.08 28.15
N THR A 359 26.32 2.53 27.11
CA THR A 359 26.88 2.47 25.74
C THR A 359 25.79 2.71 24.70
N TYR A 360 26.22 3.08 23.48
CA TYR A 360 25.36 3.16 22.31
C TYR A 360 24.59 1.85 22.07
N GLU A 361 25.31 0.74 22.14
CA GLU A 361 24.76 -0.59 21.90
C GLU A 361 23.68 -0.94 22.91
N GLU A 362 23.83 -0.57 24.18
CA GLU A 362 22.82 -0.76 25.20
C GLU A 362 21.54 0.04 24.88
N ALA A 363 21.68 1.33 24.56
CA ALA A 363 20.57 2.19 24.20
C ALA A 363 19.84 1.68 22.93
N TYR A 364 20.61 1.29 21.93
CA TYR A 364 20.05 0.79 20.68
C TYR A 364 19.34 -0.57 20.84
N HIS A 365 19.85 -1.47 21.68
CA HIS A 365 19.15 -2.72 22.00
C HIS A 365 17.82 -2.45 22.70
N GLN A 366 17.76 -1.50 23.65
CA GLN A 366 16.52 -1.12 24.31
C GLN A 366 15.52 -0.50 23.32
N LEU A 367 15.96 0.42 22.44
CA LEU A 367 15.13 0.97 21.37
C LEU A 367 14.52 -0.14 20.52
N MET A 368 15.35 -1.09 20.07
CA MET A 368 14.88 -2.17 19.20
C MET A 368 13.92 -3.13 19.91
N ILE A 369 14.10 -3.38 21.22
CA ILE A 369 13.14 -4.16 22.02
C ILE A 369 11.78 -3.45 22.01
N GLU A 370 11.73 -2.15 22.30
CA GLU A 370 10.48 -1.39 22.33
C GLU A 370 9.79 -1.33 20.97
N LEU A 371 10.54 -1.13 19.88
CA LEU A 371 9.99 -1.14 18.51
C LEU A 371 9.46 -2.52 18.10
N CYS A 372 10.16 -3.59 18.50
CA CYS A 372 9.70 -4.95 18.22
C CYS A 372 8.48 -5.35 19.06
N ASP A 373 8.40 -4.89 20.32
CA ASP A 373 7.19 -5.05 21.13
C ASP A 373 5.98 -4.39 20.43
N TYR A 374 6.14 -3.17 19.91
CA TYR A 374 5.07 -2.49 19.18
C TYR A 374 4.73 -3.18 17.85
N THR A 375 5.75 -3.71 17.17
CA THR A 375 5.51 -4.51 15.97
C THR A 375 4.69 -5.76 16.31
N ALA A 376 5.05 -6.46 17.40
CA ALA A 376 4.33 -7.64 17.86
C ALA A 376 2.90 -7.31 18.30
N GLU A 377 2.70 -6.22 19.04
CA GLU A 377 1.36 -5.74 19.41
C GLU A 377 0.52 -5.43 18.15
N SER A 378 1.12 -4.78 17.16
CA SER A 378 0.46 -4.44 15.89
C SER A 378 0.10 -5.69 15.08
N ILE A 379 0.99 -6.69 15.03
CA ILE A 379 0.71 -7.99 14.40
C ILE A 379 -0.44 -8.70 15.12
N ASN A 380 -0.43 -8.72 16.45
CA ASN A 380 -1.47 -9.42 17.23
C ASN A 380 -2.88 -8.84 16.99
N LEU A 381 -3.01 -7.56 16.62
CA LEU A 381 -4.30 -6.98 16.25
C LEU A 381 -4.94 -7.58 15.01
N ILE A 382 -4.14 -8.15 14.13
CA ILE A 382 -4.60 -8.72 12.86
C ILE A 382 -4.57 -10.26 12.84
N LEU A 383 -4.21 -10.89 13.95
CA LEU A 383 -4.33 -12.34 14.08
C LEU A 383 -5.76 -12.72 14.46
N PRO A 384 -6.40 -13.69 13.79
CA PRO A 384 -7.67 -14.24 14.24
C PRO A 384 -7.47 -15.09 15.50
N GLU A 385 -8.56 -15.37 16.23
CA GLU A 385 -8.53 -16.23 17.41
C GLU A 385 -7.91 -17.61 17.11
N ASN A 386 -8.19 -18.17 15.93
CA ASN A 386 -7.65 -19.43 15.45
C ASN A 386 -6.64 -19.17 14.31
N ASP A 387 -5.52 -18.56 14.63
CA ASP A 387 -4.50 -18.22 13.65
C ASP A 387 -3.77 -19.46 13.11
N GLU A 388 -3.81 -19.64 11.80
CA GLU A 388 -3.14 -20.72 11.08
C GLU A 388 -1.90 -20.25 10.29
N THR A 389 -1.50 -19.00 10.43
CA THR A 389 -0.32 -18.50 9.73
C THR A 389 0.95 -19.09 10.34
N SER A 390 1.78 -19.68 9.50
CA SER A 390 3.02 -20.36 9.91
C SER A 390 4.29 -19.59 9.54
N ASN A 391 4.15 -18.53 8.71
CA ASN A 391 5.28 -17.78 8.18
C ASN A 391 5.08 -16.28 8.41
N ILE A 392 6.19 -15.58 8.62
CA ILE A 392 6.30 -14.11 8.61
C ILE A 392 7.31 -13.74 7.55
N TYR A 393 6.89 -13.00 6.54
CA TYR A 393 7.77 -12.42 5.52
C TYR A 393 8.06 -10.97 5.88
N ILE A 394 9.33 -10.59 5.98
CA ILE A 394 9.78 -9.23 6.26
C ILE A 394 10.43 -8.67 5.01
N THR A 395 9.92 -7.56 4.51
CA THR A 395 10.47 -6.84 3.37
C THR A 395 10.75 -5.37 3.72
N GLY A 396 11.52 -4.69 2.89
CA GLY A 396 11.87 -3.27 3.09
C GLY A 396 13.06 -3.05 4.01
N GLY A 397 13.17 -1.86 4.58
CA GLY A 397 14.40 -1.39 5.25
C GLY A 397 14.84 -2.23 6.45
N PHE A 398 13.92 -2.85 7.18
CA PHE A 398 14.25 -3.67 8.35
C PHE A 398 14.54 -5.14 8.01
N SER A 399 14.35 -5.57 6.76
CA SER A 399 14.73 -6.94 6.34
C SER A 399 16.23 -7.21 6.48
N GLY A 400 17.06 -6.16 6.46
CA GLY A 400 18.51 -6.25 6.72
C GLY A 400 18.92 -6.06 8.20
N ASN A 401 18.00 -5.69 9.09
CA ASN A 401 18.31 -5.44 10.50
C ASN A 401 18.25 -6.75 11.31
N LYS A 402 19.42 -7.33 11.57
CA LYS A 402 19.54 -8.62 12.26
C LYS A 402 18.94 -8.62 13.67
N LEU A 403 19.01 -7.51 14.40
CA LEU A 403 18.46 -7.40 15.75
C LEU A 403 16.94 -7.39 15.70
N PHE A 404 16.33 -6.65 14.75
CA PHE A 404 14.89 -6.66 14.50
C PHE A 404 14.39 -8.08 14.19
N ILE A 405 15.05 -8.76 13.24
CA ILE A 405 14.69 -10.12 12.84
C ILE A 405 14.75 -11.08 14.03
N GLN A 406 15.83 -11.03 14.85
CA GLN A 406 15.95 -11.87 16.03
C GLN A 406 14.80 -11.63 17.01
N LEU A 407 14.47 -10.37 17.30
CA LEU A 407 13.41 -10.02 18.24
C LEU A 407 12.03 -10.43 17.73
N ILE A 408 11.73 -10.29 16.45
CA ILE A 408 10.49 -10.79 15.86
C ILE A 408 10.39 -12.32 15.96
N ARG A 409 11.49 -13.04 15.73
CA ARG A 409 11.53 -14.52 15.93
C ARG A 409 11.27 -14.90 17.38
N GLU A 410 11.81 -14.16 18.33
CA GLU A 410 11.56 -14.39 19.76
C GLU A 410 10.10 -14.10 20.15
N ALA A 411 9.48 -13.07 19.53
CA ALA A 411 8.08 -12.74 19.77
C ALA A 411 7.10 -13.78 19.17
N PHE A 412 7.48 -14.41 18.06
CA PHE A 412 6.65 -15.40 17.35
C PHE A 412 7.38 -16.75 17.17
N PRO A 413 7.69 -17.47 18.25
CA PRO A 413 8.54 -18.67 18.21
C PRO A 413 7.94 -19.84 17.42
N TYR A 414 6.64 -19.82 17.16
CA TYR A 414 5.92 -20.86 16.41
C TYR A 414 5.79 -20.54 14.92
N LYS A 415 6.30 -19.37 14.48
CA LYS A 415 6.28 -18.96 13.07
C LYS A 415 7.71 -18.93 12.51
N LYS A 416 7.86 -19.34 11.27
CA LYS A 416 9.10 -19.17 10.53
C LYS A 416 9.20 -17.73 10.04
N VAL A 417 10.34 -17.11 10.26
CA VAL A 417 10.61 -15.74 9.80
C VAL A 417 11.52 -15.80 8.59
N TRP A 418 11.11 -15.09 7.55
CA TRP A 418 11.82 -14.98 6.27
C TRP A 418 12.06 -13.52 5.96
N THR A 419 13.18 -13.22 5.33
CA THR A 419 13.40 -11.92 4.68
C THR A 419 13.17 -12.05 3.19
N SER A 420 12.67 -10.97 2.58
CA SER A 420 12.49 -10.88 1.13
C SER A 420 13.20 -9.64 0.62
N GLU A 421 14.05 -9.84 -0.39
CA GLU A 421 14.74 -8.76 -1.11
C GLU A 421 14.00 -8.36 -2.39
N MET A 422 12.72 -8.72 -2.50
CA MET A 422 11.92 -8.43 -3.69
C MET A 422 11.79 -6.93 -3.90
N GLY A 423 12.46 -6.42 -4.92
CA GLY A 423 12.19 -5.11 -5.49
C GLY A 423 10.97 -5.13 -6.42
N ASN A 424 10.33 -3.97 -6.60
CA ASN A 424 9.23 -3.80 -7.56
C ASN A 424 8.06 -4.80 -7.37
N ALA A 425 7.72 -5.15 -6.12
CA ALA A 425 6.68 -6.13 -5.81
C ALA A 425 5.31 -5.77 -6.39
N SER A 426 4.95 -4.47 -6.41
CA SER A 426 3.73 -3.94 -7.03
C SER A 426 3.68 -4.22 -8.53
N ALA A 427 4.77 -3.91 -9.24
CA ALA A 427 4.87 -4.16 -10.67
C ALA A 427 4.85 -5.67 -10.99
N LEU A 428 5.56 -6.49 -10.18
CA LEU A 428 5.54 -7.94 -10.34
C LEU A 428 4.14 -8.51 -10.13
N GLY A 429 3.43 -8.04 -9.12
CA GLY A 429 2.04 -8.45 -8.87
C GLY A 429 1.10 -8.06 -10.01
N ALA A 430 1.26 -6.85 -10.55
CA ALA A 430 0.48 -6.40 -11.70
C ALA A 430 0.79 -7.20 -12.98
N ALA A 431 2.02 -7.70 -13.15
CA ALA A 431 2.39 -8.61 -14.23
C ALA A 431 1.79 -10.02 -13.99
N LEU A 432 1.89 -10.52 -12.76
CA LEU A 432 1.41 -11.85 -12.39
C LEU A 432 -0.08 -12.03 -12.68
N VAL A 433 -0.92 -11.07 -12.29
CA VAL A 433 -2.38 -11.18 -12.43
C VAL A 433 -2.86 -11.27 -13.88
N ILE A 434 -2.06 -10.79 -14.84
CA ILE A 434 -2.42 -10.79 -16.27
C ILE A 434 -1.58 -11.76 -17.12
N SER A 435 -0.56 -12.39 -16.53
CA SER A 435 0.34 -13.27 -17.31
C SER A 435 -0.34 -14.55 -17.80
N GLY A 436 -1.47 -14.94 -17.17
CA GLY A 436 -2.15 -16.21 -17.44
C GLY A 436 -1.31 -17.44 -17.06
N SER A 437 -0.15 -17.23 -16.45
CA SER A 437 0.77 -18.27 -15.99
C SER A 437 1.01 -18.09 -14.47
N ASN A 438 1.35 -19.17 -13.80
CA ASN A 438 1.79 -19.16 -12.41
C ASN A 438 3.22 -19.70 -12.33
N PRO A 439 4.22 -18.94 -12.82
CA PRO A 439 5.60 -19.39 -12.78
C PRO A 439 6.08 -19.52 -11.34
N ALA A 440 7.08 -20.38 -11.12
CA ALA A 440 7.78 -20.41 -9.85
C ALA A 440 8.54 -19.09 -9.65
N LEU A 441 7.97 -18.18 -8.87
CA LEU A 441 8.55 -16.87 -8.63
C LEU A 441 9.75 -16.99 -7.69
N ASN A 442 10.86 -16.35 -8.06
CA ASN A 442 11.95 -16.13 -7.12
C ASN A 442 11.62 -14.91 -6.25
N LEU A 443 11.07 -15.13 -5.08
CA LEU A 443 10.71 -14.08 -4.14
C LEU A 443 11.90 -13.56 -3.31
N GLY A 444 13.10 -14.06 -3.58
CA GLY A 444 14.29 -13.72 -2.78
C GLY A 444 14.11 -14.05 -1.29
N LEU A 445 13.33 -15.10 -0.98
CA LEU A 445 13.06 -15.51 0.39
C LEU A 445 14.28 -16.21 0.99
N ALA A 446 14.75 -15.69 2.12
CA ALA A 446 15.78 -16.30 2.95
C ALA A 446 15.21 -16.60 4.34
N GLU A 447 15.20 -17.88 4.75
CA GLU A 447 14.77 -18.27 6.10
C GLU A 447 15.79 -17.78 7.12
N CYS A 448 15.33 -17.07 8.13
CA CYS A 448 16.15 -16.57 9.22
C CYS A 448 16.27 -17.65 10.30
N LEU A 449 17.41 -18.33 10.37
CA LEU A 449 17.68 -19.42 11.32
C LEU A 449 18.15 -18.90 12.68
#